data_1274dbe48b4095fdb8cf456027a0babf
#
_entry.id   1274dbe48b4095fdb8cf456027a0babf
#
_cell.length_a   1.000
_cell.length_b   1.000
_cell.length_c   1.000
_cell.angle_alpha   90.00
_cell.angle_beta   90.00
_cell.angle_gamma   90.00
#
_symmetry.space_group_name_H-M   'P 1'
#
loop_
_entity.id
_entity.type
_entity.pdbx_description
1 polymer ?
#
loop_
_entity_poly.entity_id
_entity_poly.type
_entity_poly.pdbx_seq_one_letter_code
_entity_poly.pdbx_strand_id
1 'polypeptide(L)'
;TWTHQAAIGKFGHSVKFLPQASFADVFEHVERGVADYGVVPIENSTEGAVTHTLDLFADSPLKIYGQVMMTIENNLMANCDRKDITTIYSHPQIIAQCRNWLGKNFPQIQPIEKSSSAAAAEIATKEEGAAVLGSALLAEQYNLTMLERSIQDIANNTTRFLVISHKTCPSTGDDRTSVMFSVRDALEPFQELSSNMSKIESRPSKRRAWEYFFFVDIAGHCEDEILANAIRELEQHCSFVKVLGSYPA
;
A
#
# COMPACT_ATOMS: atom_id res chain seq x y z
N THR A 1 6.56 -10.16 -0.96
CA THR A 1 6.12 -8.90 -0.32
C THR A 1 4.60 -8.81 -0.33
N TRP A 2 4.03 -7.98 0.55
CA TRP A 2 2.57 -7.71 0.60
C TRP A 2 2.07 -7.11 -0.71
N THR A 3 2.83 -6.20 -1.33
CA THR A 3 2.52 -5.63 -2.65
C THR A 3 2.40 -6.72 -3.72
N HIS A 4 3.30 -7.70 -3.73
CA HIS A 4 3.24 -8.83 -4.67
C HIS A 4 1.99 -9.68 -4.42
N GLN A 5 1.65 -9.95 -3.16
CA GLN A 5 0.44 -10.69 -2.81
C GLN A 5 -0.84 -9.95 -3.23
N ALA A 6 -0.89 -8.62 -3.04
CA ALA A 6 -1.98 -7.77 -3.53
C ALA A 6 -2.09 -7.83 -5.06
N ALA A 7 -0.97 -7.81 -5.77
CA ALA A 7 -0.95 -7.93 -7.23
C ALA A 7 -1.46 -9.29 -7.70
N ILE A 8 -1.05 -10.39 -7.06
CA ILE A 8 -1.58 -11.73 -7.34
C ILE A 8 -3.08 -11.80 -7.08
N GLY A 9 -3.56 -11.25 -5.96
CA GLY A 9 -4.99 -11.21 -5.63
C GLY A 9 -5.83 -10.47 -6.67
N LYS A 10 -5.28 -9.39 -7.25
CA LYS A 10 -5.98 -8.59 -8.28
C LYS A 10 -5.95 -9.21 -9.68
N PHE A 11 -4.81 -9.75 -10.09
CA PHE A 11 -4.57 -10.16 -11.49
C PHE A 11 -4.49 -11.67 -11.68
N GLY A 12 -4.46 -12.45 -10.60
CA GLY A 12 -4.23 -13.90 -10.67
C GLY A 12 -2.79 -14.26 -11.02
N HIS A 13 -2.55 -15.52 -11.34
CA HIS A 13 -1.23 -16.07 -11.65
C HIS A 13 -0.89 -16.08 -13.15
N SER A 14 -1.83 -15.70 -14.02
CA SER A 14 -1.67 -15.79 -15.49
C SER A 14 -0.95 -14.58 -16.10
N VAL A 15 -0.49 -13.64 -15.28
CA VAL A 15 0.23 -12.45 -15.71
C VAL A 15 1.71 -12.54 -15.33
N LYS A 16 2.56 -11.79 -16.05
CA LYS A 16 3.96 -11.67 -15.71
C LYS A 16 4.14 -10.57 -14.65
N PHE A 17 4.69 -10.93 -13.51
CA PHE A 17 5.07 -9.98 -12.47
C PHE A 17 6.51 -9.51 -12.67
N LEU A 18 6.74 -8.20 -12.47
CA LEU A 18 8.04 -7.53 -12.54
C LEU A 18 8.34 -6.87 -11.19
N PRO A 19 8.92 -7.60 -10.21
CA PRO A 19 9.26 -7.03 -8.91
C PRO A 19 10.24 -5.86 -9.05
N GLN A 20 9.94 -4.75 -8.34
CA GLN A 20 10.77 -3.56 -8.31
C GLN A 20 11.35 -3.31 -6.93
N ALA A 21 12.46 -2.58 -6.86
CA ALA A 21 13.15 -2.26 -5.62
C ALA A 21 12.44 -1.15 -4.83
N SER A 22 11.80 -0.21 -5.51
CA SER A 22 11.10 0.93 -4.90
C SER A 22 9.75 1.21 -5.56
N PHE A 23 8.89 2.00 -4.88
CA PHE A 23 7.63 2.46 -5.48
C PHE A 23 7.87 3.42 -6.65
N ALA A 24 8.93 4.22 -6.60
CA ALA A 24 9.33 5.08 -7.72
C ALA A 24 9.62 4.26 -8.98
N ASP A 25 10.33 3.13 -8.84
CA ASP A 25 10.60 2.24 -9.97
C ASP A 25 9.31 1.62 -10.53
N VAL A 26 8.31 1.32 -9.66
CA VAL A 26 6.99 0.85 -10.12
C VAL A 26 6.32 1.90 -10.99
N PHE A 27 6.29 3.17 -10.53
CA PHE A 27 5.74 4.28 -11.32
C PHE A 27 6.48 4.43 -12.65
N GLU A 28 7.82 4.49 -12.64
CA GLU A 28 8.64 4.64 -13.85
C GLU A 28 8.38 3.52 -14.87
N HIS A 29 8.29 2.26 -14.43
CA HIS A 29 8.04 1.14 -15.32
C HIS A 29 6.69 1.21 -16.01
N VAL A 30 5.66 1.68 -15.30
CA VAL A 30 4.32 1.88 -15.90
C VAL A 30 4.34 3.10 -16.83
N GLU A 31 4.94 4.21 -16.42
CA GLU A 31 5.07 5.43 -17.25
C GLU A 31 5.77 5.16 -18.58
N ARG A 32 6.80 4.33 -18.57
CA ARG A 32 7.54 3.93 -19.77
C ARG A 32 6.87 2.83 -20.58
N GLY A 33 5.72 2.31 -20.15
CA GLY A 33 5.00 1.23 -20.81
C GLY A 33 5.72 -0.13 -20.77
N VAL A 34 6.68 -0.32 -19.84
CA VAL A 34 7.33 -1.61 -19.57
C VAL A 34 6.36 -2.56 -18.86
N ALA A 35 5.45 -2.00 -18.09
CA ALA A 35 4.35 -2.71 -17.45
C ALA A 35 3.03 -1.98 -17.75
N ASP A 36 1.93 -2.73 -17.94
CA ASP A 36 0.59 -2.16 -18.15
C ASP A 36 0.00 -1.59 -16.85
N TYR A 37 0.33 -2.21 -15.73
CA TYR A 37 -0.18 -1.88 -14.40
C TYR A 37 0.94 -1.92 -13.35
N GLY A 38 0.84 -1.05 -12.35
CA GLY A 38 1.65 -1.10 -11.15
C GLY A 38 0.76 -1.26 -9.91
N VAL A 39 1.29 -1.88 -8.86
CA VAL A 39 0.61 -1.99 -7.57
C VAL A 39 1.48 -1.35 -6.51
N VAL A 40 0.92 -0.42 -5.75
CA VAL A 40 1.63 0.33 -4.70
C VAL A 40 0.75 0.49 -3.45
N PRO A 41 1.29 0.42 -2.24
CA PRO A 41 0.52 0.70 -1.03
C PRO A 41 0.23 2.20 -0.92
N ILE A 42 -0.95 2.57 -0.43
CA ILE A 42 -1.33 3.97 -0.20
C ILE A 42 -1.65 4.26 1.27
N GLU A 43 -2.10 3.25 1.99
CA GLU A 43 -2.57 3.42 3.36
C GLU A 43 -2.55 2.10 4.11
N ASN A 44 -2.19 2.17 5.39
CA ASN A 44 -2.29 1.05 6.33
C ASN A 44 -3.13 1.48 7.53
N SER A 45 -4.05 0.63 7.99
CA SER A 45 -5.00 0.96 9.07
C SER A 45 -4.34 1.23 10.42
N THR A 46 -3.10 0.80 10.62
CA THR A 46 -2.34 0.99 11.88
C THR A 46 -1.25 2.04 11.77
N GLU A 47 -0.67 2.24 10.58
CA GLU A 47 0.47 3.13 10.36
C GLU A 47 0.11 4.41 9.60
N GLY A 48 -1.11 4.48 9.04
CA GLY A 48 -1.59 5.63 8.30
C GLY A 48 -1.14 5.65 6.84
N ALA A 49 -1.04 6.85 6.27
CA ALA A 49 -0.77 7.05 4.86
C ALA A 49 0.68 6.71 4.48
N VAL A 50 0.85 6.04 3.33
CA VAL A 50 2.16 5.81 2.70
C VAL A 50 2.56 7.06 1.93
N THR A 51 3.17 8.00 2.66
CA THR A 51 3.46 9.36 2.17
C THR A 51 4.32 9.40 0.91
N HIS A 52 5.23 8.44 0.75
CA HIS A 52 6.07 8.34 -0.44
C HIS A 52 5.25 8.07 -1.71
N THR A 53 4.25 7.19 -1.64
CA THR A 53 3.34 6.93 -2.78
C THR A 53 2.51 8.17 -3.13
N LEU A 54 2.03 8.90 -2.11
CA LEU A 54 1.29 10.14 -2.34
C LEU A 54 2.15 11.20 -3.07
N ASP A 55 3.41 11.36 -2.63
CA ASP A 55 4.34 12.32 -3.25
C ASP A 55 4.58 12.01 -4.75
N LEU A 56 4.65 10.73 -5.13
CA LEU A 56 4.85 10.32 -6.53
C LEU A 56 3.69 10.72 -7.45
N PHE A 57 2.45 10.75 -6.96
CA PHE A 57 1.30 11.18 -7.77
C PHE A 57 1.35 12.64 -8.18
N ALA A 58 2.12 13.49 -7.49
CA ALA A 58 2.20 14.92 -7.81
C ALA A 58 2.71 15.17 -9.24
N ASP A 59 3.72 14.40 -9.67
CA ASP A 59 4.40 14.58 -10.95
C ASP A 59 4.05 13.49 -11.99
N SER A 60 3.56 12.32 -11.55
CA SER A 60 3.24 11.19 -12.43
C SER A 60 1.98 11.43 -13.27
N PRO A 61 1.98 11.13 -14.59
CA PRO A 61 0.78 11.20 -15.43
C PRO A 61 -0.18 10.02 -15.22
N LEU A 62 0.21 9.02 -14.42
CA LEU A 62 -0.57 7.80 -14.24
C LEU A 62 -1.87 8.06 -13.49
N LYS A 63 -2.83 7.17 -13.73
CA LYS A 63 -4.16 7.15 -13.09
C LYS A 63 -4.29 5.98 -12.14
N ILE A 64 -5.13 6.14 -11.13
CA ILE A 64 -5.58 5.03 -10.31
C ILE A 64 -6.66 4.29 -11.09
N TYR A 65 -6.37 3.05 -11.43
CA TYR A 65 -7.27 2.15 -12.16
C TYR A 65 -8.11 1.28 -11.23
N GLY A 66 -7.67 1.09 -10.00
CA GLY A 66 -8.38 0.26 -9.04
C GLY A 66 -7.71 0.24 -7.68
N GLN A 67 -8.32 -0.46 -6.75
CA GLN A 67 -7.77 -0.68 -5.40
C GLN A 67 -7.83 -2.15 -5.01
N VAL A 68 -7.02 -2.51 -4.00
CA VAL A 68 -7.02 -3.82 -3.33
C VAL A 68 -6.92 -3.57 -1.84
N MET A 69 -7.91 -4.06 -1.10
CA MET A 69 -7.86 -4.10 0.36
C MET A 69 -7.33 -5.47 0.78
N MET A 70 -6.28 -5.49 1.59
CA MET A 70 -5.69 -6.75 2.03
C MET A 70 -5.38 -6.73 3.52
N THR A 71 -5.88 -7.74 4.24
CA THR A 71 -5.50 -7.99 5.64
C THR A 71 -4.05 -8.46 5.69
N ILE A 72 -3.27 -7.84 6.56
CA ILE A 72 -1.85 -8.15 6.77
C ILE A 72 -1.74 -9.17 7.89
N GLU A 73 -1.40 -10.39 7.54
CA GLU A 73 -1.21 -11.50 8.47
C GLU A 73 0.25 -11.91 8.50
N ASN A 74 0.91 -11.66 9.60
CA ASN A 74 2.27 -12.13 9.82
C ASN A 74 2.27 -13.53 10.42
N ASN A 75 3.13 -14.39 9.90
CA ASN A 75 3.20 -15.80 10.27
C ASN A 75 4.64 -16.16 10.64
N LEU A 76 4.80 -17.20 11.47
CA LEU A 76 6.10 -17.82 11.76
C LEU A 76 6.29 -19.04 10.87
N MET A 77 7.43 -19.10 10.18
CA MET A 77 7.78 -20.17 9.26
C MET A 77 9.23 -20.61 9.47
N ALA A 78 9.50 -21.90 9.37
CA ALA A 78 10.84 -22.47 9.47
C ALA A 78 10.90 -23.85 8.79
N ASN A 79 12.10 -24.44 8.67
CA ASN A 79 12.31 -25.83 8.26
C ASN A 79 12.77 -26.72 9.42
N CYS A 80 12.52 -26.29 10.66
CA CYS A 80 12.77 -27.06 11.88
C CYS A 80 11.52 -27.03 12.78
N ASP A 81 11.51 -27.86 13.82
CA ASP A 81 10.48 -27.79 14.84
C ASP A 81 10.59 -26.49 15.63
N ARG A 82 9.44 -26.00 16.15
CA ARG A 82 9.38 -24.76 16.93
C ARG A 82 10.37 -24.70 18.11
N LYS A 83 10.62 -25.84 18.76
CA LYS A 83 11.55 -25.98 19.91
C LYS A 83 13.03 -25.83 19.52
N ASP A 84 13.34 -26.06 18.24
CA ASP A 84 14.71 -26.04 17.72
C ASP A 84 15.05 -24.68 17.08
N ILE A 85 14.13 -23.71 17.14
CA ILE A 85 14.38 -22.35 16.65
C ILE A 85 15.38 -21.66 17.57
N THR A 86 16.49 -21.21 17.00
CA THR A 86 17.57 -20.47 17.68
C THR A 86 17.67 -19.02 17.17
N THR A 87 17.18 -18.73 15.97
CA THR A 87 17.29 -17.42 15.34
C THR A 87 16.00 -17.10 14.59
N ILE A 88 15.55 -15.84 14.67
CA ILE A 88 14.36 -15.35 13.94
C ILE A 88 14.76 -14.14 13.09
N TYR A 89 14.49 -14.20 11.79
CA TYR A 89 14.76 -13.14 10.83
C TYR A 89 13.47 -12.51 10.33
N SER A 90 13.45 -11.18 10.15
CA SER A 90 12.36 -10.49 9.42
C SER A 90 12.72 -9.05 9.05
N HIS A 91 11.81 -8.39 8.34
CA HIS A 91 11.83 -6.94 8.16
C HIS A 91 11.50 -6.22 9.48
N PRO A 92 12.17 -5.08 9.81
CA PRO A 92 11.97 -4.36 11.07
C PRO A 92 10.49 -4.07 11.41
N GLN A 93 9.72 -3.67 10.41
CA GLN A 93 8.29 -3.39 10.56
C GLN A 93 7.48 -4.62 11.01
N ILE A 94 7.77 -5.80 10.47
CA ILE A 94 7.09 -7.05 10.86
C ILE A 94 7.48 -7.43 12.28
N ILE A 95 8.76 -7.29 12.65
CA ILE A 95 9.23 -7.52 14.03
C ILE A 95 8.47 -6.61 15.00
N ALA A 96 8.32 -5.32 14.67
CA ALA A 96 7.58 -4.36 15.49
C ALA A 96 6.10 -4.75 15.65
N GLN A 97 5.46 -5.22 14.58
CA GLN A 97 4.05 -5.66 14.59
C GLN A 97 3.80 -6.97 15.36
N CYS A 98 4.85 -7.77 15.61
CA CYS A 98 4.78 -9.05 16.33
C CYS A 98 5.50 -9.01 17.69
N ARG A 99 5.83 -7.82 18.19
CA ARG A 99 6.71 -7.62 19.35
C ARG A 99 6.22 -8.33 20.62
N ASN A 100 4.94 -8.16 20.95
CA ASN A 100 4.37 -8.75 22.16
C ASN A 100 4.29 -10.27 22.04
N TRP A 101 3.89 -10.76 20.86
CA TRP A 101 3.84 -12.19 20.59
C TRP A 101 5.24 -12.83 20.70
N LEU A 102 6.27 -12.20 20.11
CA LEU A 102 7.67 -12.65 20.20
C LEU A 102 8.16 -12.66 21.63
N GLY A 103 7.93 -11.60 22.40
CA GLY A 103 8.32 -11.51 23.80
C GLY A 103 7.70 -12.60 24.69
N LYS A 104 6.46 -13.04 24.37
CA LYS A 104 5.77 -14.12 25.07
C LYS A 104 6.26 -15.51 24.67
N ASN A 105 6.53 -15.73 23.38
CA ASN A 105 6.78 -17.06 22.82
C ASN A 105 8.27 -17.40 22.65
N PHE A 106 9.11 -16.38 22.45
CA PHE A 106 10.56 -16.51 22.23
C PHE A 106 11.34 -15.44 23.03
N PRO A 107 11.17 -15.37 24.37
CA PRO A 107 11.74 -14.29 25.18
C PRO A 107 13.28 -14.26 25.18
N GLN A 108 13.93 -15.37 24.81
CA GLN A 108 15.39 -15.49 24.76
C GLN A 108 15.97 -15.21 23.36
N ILE A 109 15.12 -15.07 22.32
CA ILE A 109 15.57 -14.85 20.95
C ILE A 109 15.35 -13.39 20.59
N GLN A 110 16.44 -12.68 20.28
CA GLN A 110 16.37 -11.35 19.71
C GLN A 110 16.26 -11.47 18.20
N PRO A 111 15.15 -11.02 17.55
CA PRO A 111 15.00 -11.09 16.11
C PRO A 111 16.06 -10.25 15.38
N ILE A 112 16.55 -10.76 14.26
CA ILE A 112 17.54 -10.10 13.42
C ILE A 112 16.86 -9.45 12.22
N GLU A 113 17.09 -8.15 12.06
CA GLU A 113 16.52 -7.36 10.98
C GLU A 113 17.17 -7.65 9.62
N LYS A 114 16.35 -7.73 8.59
CA LYS A 114 16.75 -7.83 7.18
C LYS A 114 16.02 -6.81 6.34
N SER A 115 16.60 -6.46 5.21
CA SER A 115 16.04 -5.45 4.27
C SER A 115 14.67 -5.80 3.72
N SER A 116 14.30 -7.08 3.73
CA SER A 116 12.98 -7.57 3.33
C SER A 116 12.68 -8.93 3.96
N SER A 117 11.40 -9.28 4.05
CA SER A 117 10.98 -10.63 4.48
C SER A 117 11.42 -11.72 3.48
N ALA A 118 11.60 -11.39 2.20
CA ALA A 118 12.15 -12.31 1.21
C ALA A 118 13.64 -12.61 1.48
N ALA A 119 14.45 -11.58 1.79
CA ALA A 119 15.85 -11.76 2.17
C ALA A 119 15.98 -12.57 3.49
N ALA A 120 15.06 -12.36 4.44
CA ALA A 120 14.99 -13.15 5.67
C ALA A 120 14.65 -14.62 5.38
N ALA A 121 13.67 -14.88 4.49
CA ALA A 121 13.28 -16.24 4.11
C ALA A 121 14.41 -16.99 3.40
N GLU A 122 15.16 -16.33 2.52
CA GLU A 122 16.31 -16.95 1.85
C GLU A 122 17.38 -17.44 2.85
N ILE A 123 17.61 -16.69 3.92
CA ILE A 123 18.53 -17.10 4.98
C ILE A 123 17.95 -18.30 5.75
N ALA A 124 16.67 -18.24 6.11
CA ALA A 124 16.02 -19.30 6.87
C ALA A 124 15.98 -20.65 6.14
N THR A 125 16.11 -20.67 4.80
CA THR A 125 16.24 -21.93 4.03
C THR A 125 17.62 -22.57 4.13
N LYS A 126 18.65 -21.82 4.52
CA LYS A 126 20.06 -22.23 4.47
C LYS A 126 20.66 -22.45 5.86
N GLU A 127 20.08 -21.88 6.90
CA GLU A 127 20.59 -21.87 8.27
C GLU A 127 19.72 -22.78 9.15
N GLU A 128 20.37 -23.75 9.82
CA GLU A 128 19.70 -24.65 10.74
C GLU A 128 19.20 -23.88 11.99
N GLY A 129 17.97 -24.17 12.41
CA GLY A 129 17.35 -23.47 13.54
C GLY A 129 16.88 -22.04 13.22
N ALA A 130 16.94 -21.60 11.95
CA ALA A 130 16.44 -20.29 11.56
C ALA A 130 14.95 -20.30 11.22
N ALA A 131 14.24 -19.26 11.70
CA ALA A 131 12.85 -18.99 11.37
C ALA A 131 12.69 -17.60 10.75
N VAL A 132 11.59 -17.40 10.03
CA VAL A 132 11.24 -16.13 9.41
C VAL A 132 9.82 -15.73 9.78
N LEU A 133 9.61 -14.40 9.95
CA LEU A 133 8.28 -13.82 10.05
C LEU A 133 7.90 -13.16 8.72
N GLY A 134 6.64 -13.35 8.29
CA GLY A 134 6.15 -12.72 7.09
C GLY A 134 4.82 -13.26 6.57
N SER A 135 4.52 -12.93 5.32
CA SER A 135 3.29 -13.38 4.66
C SER A 135 3.32 -14.88 4.35
N ALA A 136 2.15 -15.51 4.27
CA ALA A 136 2.02 -16.92 3.91
C ALA A 136 2.66 -17.27 2.55
N LEU A 137 2.74 -16.32 1.62
CA LEU A 137 3.38 -16.49 0.33
C LEU A 137 4.86 -16.92 0.43
N LEU A 138 5.56 -16.55 1.52
CA LEU A 138 6.95 -16.97 1.74
C LEU A 138 7.06 -18.48 1.97
N ALA A 139 6.08 -19.09 2.64
CA ALA A 139 6.07 -20.54 2.85
C ALA A 139 6.08 -21.28 1.51
N GLU A 140 5.27 -20.83 0.55
CA GLU A 140 5.18 -21.43 -0.78
C GLU A 140 6.43 -21.16 -1.62
N GLN A 141 6.89 -19.91 -1.65
CA GLN A 141 8.03 -19.49 -2.49
C GLN A 141 9.37 -20.10 -2.04
N TYR A 142 9.56 -20.29 -0.74
CA TYR A 142 10.81 -20.75 -0.15
C TYR A 142 10.73 -22.17 0.43
N ASN A 143 9.60 -22.87 0.21
CA ASN A 143 9.33 -24.21 0.74
C ASN A 143 9.57 -24.30 2.25
N LEU A 144 9.05 -23.31 2.99
CA LEU A 144 9.12 -23.26 4.45
C LEU A 144 7.83 -23.81 5.06
N THR A 145 7.97 -24.49 6.19
CA THR A 145 6.83 -25.00 6.95
C THR A 145 6.18 -23.86 7.75
N MET A 146 4.87 -23.72 7.64
CA MET A 146 4.07 -22.79 8.44
C MET A 146 3.94 -23.35 9.86
N LEU A 147 4.60 -22.72 10.85
CA LEU A 147 4.55 -23.14 12.25
C LEU A 147 3.44 -22.45 13.04
N GLU A 148 3.21 -21.16 12.81
CA GLU A 148 2.18 -20.39 13.49
C GLU A 148 1.61 -19.34 12.55
N ARG A 149 0.28 -19.10 12.60
CA ARG A 149 -0.43 -18.12 11.75
C ARG A 149 -0.87 -16.92 12.57
N SER A 150 -0.98 -15.76 11.87
CA SER A 150 -1.61 -14.53 12.39
C SER A 150 -1.03 -14.10 13.74
N ILE A 151 0.32 -14.03 13.83
CA ILE A 151 1.07 -13.74 15.06
C ILE A 151 1.22 -12.23 15.35
N GLN A 152 0.67 -11.36 14.51
CA GLN A 152 0.71 -9.91 14.71
C GLN A 152 -0.10 -9.50 15.95
N ASP A 153 0.38 -8.47 16.66
CA ASP A 153 -0.22 -7.98 17.90
C ASP A 153 -1.59 -7.32 17.68
N ILE A 154 -1.83 -6.75 16.47
CA ILE A 154 -3.09 -6.12 16.07
C ILE A 154 -3.73 -6.98 14.97
N ALA A 155 -4.88 -7.60 15.30
CA ALA A 155 -5.56 -8.55 14.41
C ALA A 155 -6.14 -7.90 13.13
N ASN A 156 -6.60 -6.65 13.21
CA ASN A 156 -7.31 -5.96 12.11
C ASN A 156 -6.39 -5.00 11.34
N ASN A 157 -5.17 -5.44 11.03
CA ASN A 157 -4.25 -4.66 10.22
C ASN A 157 -4.57 -4.86 8.73
N THR A 158 -5.08 -3.82 8.08
CA THR A 158 -5.44 -3.83 6.66
C THR A 158 -4.62 -2.79 5.92
N THR A 159 -4.05 -3.18 4.79
CA THR A 159 -3.37 -2.26 3.87
C THR A 159 -4.21 -2.10 2.60
N ARG A 160 -4.39 -0.86 2.19
CA ARG A 160 -4.98 -0.49 0.92
C ARG A 160 -3.87 -0.27 -0.09
N PHE A 161 -3.97 -0.98 -1.21
CA PHE A 161 -3.08 -0.84 -2.37
C PHE A 161 -3.85 -0.19 -3.51
N LEU A 162 -3.16 0.62 -4.30
CA LEU A 162 -3.68 1.18 -5.54
C LEU A 162 -3.08 0.45 -6.73
N VAL A 163 -3.89 0.26 -7.75
CA VAL A 163 -3.48 -0.19 -9.08
C VAL A 163 -3.33 1.06 -9.94
N ILE A 164 -2.13 1.33 -10.42
CA ILE A 164 -1.82 2.48 -11.28
C ILE A 164 -1.64 2.04 -12.73
N SER A 165 -2.07 2.89 -13.67
CA SER A 165 -1.99 2.62 -15.12
C SER A 165 -2.11 3.92 -15.91
N HIS A 166 -1.83 3.89 -17.20
CA HIS A 166 -2.24 4.94 -18.15
C HIS A 166 -3.75 4.90 -18.47
N LYS A 167 -4.41 3.76 -18.19
CA LYS A 167 -5.82 3.54 -18.47
C LYS A 167 -6.68 4.12 -17.35
N THR A 168 -7.89 4.55 -17.70
CA THR A 168 -8.96 4.90 -16.76
C THR A 168 -9.94 3.73 -16.60
N CYS A 169 -10.61 3.66 -15.45
CA CYS A 169 -11.68 2.70 -15.23
C CYS A 169 -13.01 3.36 -15.63
N PRO A 170 -13.91 2.70 -16.38
CA PRO A 170 -15.26 3.20 -16.63
C PRO A 170 -16.09 3.13 -15.35
N SER A 171 -17.17 3.95 -15.29
CA SER A 171 -18.08 3.95 -14.15
C SER A 171 -18.73 2.58 -13.94
N THR A 172 -18.79 2.16 -12.67
CA THR A 172 -19.42 0.90 -12.24
C THR A 172 -20.72 1.13 -11.47
N GLY A 173 -20.98 2.38 -11.07
CA GLY A 173 -22.12 2.76 -10.24
C GLY A 173 -21.84 2.72 -8.72
N ASP A 174 -20.75 2.09 -8.29
CA ASP A 174 -20.23 2.13 -6.92
C ASP A 174 -18.72 2.41 -7.00
N ASP A 175 -18.41 3.71 -7.18
CA ASP A 175 -17.07 4.17 -7.49
C ASP A 175 -16.55 5.13 -6.43
N ARG A 176 -15.23 5.25 -6.42
CA ARG A 176 -14.47 6.23 -5.65
C ARG A 176 -13.58 7.02 -6.59
N THR A 177 -13.56 8.33 -6.42
CA THR A 177 -12.65 9.23 -7.13
C THR A 177 -11.62 9.79 -6.16
N SER A 178 -10.33 9.61 -6.49
CA SER A 178 -9.24 10.26 -5.78
C SER A 178 -8.83 11.54 -6.50
N VAL A 179 -8.78 12.65 -5.76
CA VAL A 179 -8.40 13.96 -6.26
C VAL A 179 -7.25 14.52 -5.44
N MET A 180 -6.30 15.13 -6.11
CA MET A 180 -5.20 15.88 -5.49
C MET A 180 -5.32 17.34 -5.88
N PHE A 181 -5.21 18.24 -4.90
CA PHE A 181 -5.26 19.68 -5.16
C PHE A 181 -4.43 20.48 -4.16
N SER A 182 -4.12 21.73 -4.48
CA SER A 182 -3.47 22.66 -3.56
C SER A 182 -4.31 23.90 -3.36
N VAL A 183 -4.49 24.32 -2.11
CA VAL A 183 -5.24 25.52 -1.70
C VAL A 183 -4.26 26.60 -1.30
N ARG A 184 -4.51 27.84 -1.78
CA ARG A 184 -3.70 29.01 -1.38
C ARG A 184 -4.20 29.68 -0.11
N ASP A 185 -5.53 29.79 0.05
CA ASP A 185 -6.18 30.43 1.18
C ASP A 185 -7.55 29.78 1.43
N ALA A 186 -7.79 29.40 2.70
CA ALA A 186 -9.06 28.95 3.27
C ALA A 186 -9.80 27.73 2.67
N LEU A 187 -10.43 27.02 3.59
CA LEU A 187 -11.13 25.73 3.42
C LEU A 187 -12.58 25.86 2.89
N GLU A 188 -12.99 26.99 2.31
CA GLU A 188 -14.37 27.20 1.83
C GLU A 188 -14.83 26.18 0.77
N PRO A 189 -13.99 25.76 -0.20
CA PRO A 189 -14.42 24.78 -1.22
C PRO A 189 -14.73 23.38 -0.66
N PHE A 190 -14.34 23.11 0.59
CA PHE A 190 -14.55 21.80 1.21
C PHE A 190 -16.00 21.52 1.64
N GLN A 191 -16.84 22.55 1.80
CA GLN A 191 -18.20 22.34 2.32
C GLN A 191 -19.07 21.52 1.38
N GLU A 192 -18.94 21.67 0.08
CA GLU A 192 -19.73 20.89 -0.89
C GLU A 192 -19.16 19.48 -1.13
N LEU A 193 -17.83 19.33 -1.09
CA LEU A 193 -17.17 18.03 -1.18
C LEU A 193 -17.27 17.20 0.11
N SER A 194 -17.47 17.87 1.28
CA SER A 194 -17.39 17.25 2.60
C SER A 194 -18.47 16.18 2.85
N SER A 195 -19.62 16.24 2.21
CA SER A 195 -20.72 15.29 2.40
C SER A 195 -20.42 13.87 1.89
N ASN A 196 -19.50 13.74 0.93
CA ASN A 196 -19.15 12.47 0.28
C ASN A 196 -17.66 12.11 0.38
N MET A 197 -16.90 12.85 1.19
CA MET A 197 -15.47 12.65 1.37
C MET A 197 -15.20 11.54 2.38
N SER A 198 -14.50 10.50 1.97
CA SER A 198 -14.16 9.34 2.81
C SER A 198 -12.73 9.37 3.34
N LYS A 199 -11.85 10.21 2.76
CA LYS A 199 -10.45 10.37 3.16
C LYS A 199 -9.97 11.77 2.86
N ILE A 200 -9.12 12.30 3.74
CA ILE A 200 -8.32 13.50 3.48
C ILE A 200 -6.93 13.31 4.07
N GLU A 201 -5.91 13.63 3.29
CA GLU A 201 -4.50 13.60 3.70
C GLU A 201 -3.81 14.85 3.18
N SER A 202 -2.99 15.51 3.98
CA SER A 202 -2.24 16.70 3.59
C SER A 202 -0.73 16.44 3.51
N ARG A 203 -0.09 16.97 2.47
CA ARG A 203 1.37 16.83 2.25
C ARG A 203 1.97 18.16 1.85
N PRO A 204 3.14 18.57 2.41
CA PRO A 204 3.88 19.71 1.90
C PRO A 204 4.21 19.51 0.41
N SER A 205 3.97 20.54 -0.42
CA SER A 205 4.22 20.46 -1.86
C SER A 205 5.69 20.30 -2.22
N LYS A 206 6.58 20.69 -1.32
CA LYS A 206 8.03 20.79 -1.53
C LYS A 206 8.43 21.74 -2.67
N ARG A 207 7.47 22.39 -3.34
CA ARG A 207 7.68 23.35 -4.42
C ARG A 207 7.76 24.77 -3.91
N ARG A 208 6.96 25.09 -2.88
CA ARG A 208 6.92 26.41 -2.22
C ARG A 208 6.76 26.22 -0.72
N ALA A 209 7.32 27.14 0.06
CA ALA A 209 7.13 27.18 1.51
C ALA A 209 5.64 27.40 1.84
N TRP A 210 5.12 26.61 2.78
CA TRP A 210 3.73 26.67 3.26
C TRP A 210 2.65 26.30 2.24
N GLU A 211 3.01 25.75 1.08
CA GLU A 211 2.07 25.16 0.12
C GLU A 211 1.90 23.67 0.43
N TYR A 212 0.64 23.24 0.47
CA TYR A 212 0.26 21.86 0.75
C TYR A 212 -0.55 21.28 -0.40
N PHE A 213 -0.29 20.02 -0.73
CA PHE A 213 -1.19 19.19 -1.50
C PHE A 213 -2.14 18.45 -0.56
N PHE A 214 -3.42 18.43 -0.93
CA PHE A 214 -4.44 17.65 -0.29
C PHE A 214 -4.83 16.50 -1.21
N PHE A 215 -4.89 15.30 -0.63
CA PHE A 215 -5.39 14.10 -1.30
C PHE A 215 -6.70 13.76 -0.66
N VAL A 216 -7.76 13.65 -1.46
CA VAL A 216 -9.10 13.31 -0.99
C VAL A 216 -9.66 12.16 -1.81
N ASP A 217 -10.40 11.29 -1.13
CA ASP A 217 -11.23 10.27 -1.76
C ASP A 217 -12.69 10.67 -1.60
N ILE A 218 -13.43 10.68 -2.71
CA ILE A 218 -14.83 11.11 -2.79
C ILE A 218 -15.62 9.94 -3.38
N ALA A 219 -16.81 9.65 -2.84
CA ALA A 219 -17.71 8.66 -3.42
C ALA A 219 -18.27 9.16 -4.75
N GLY A 220 -18.35 8.27 -5.74
CA GLY A 220 -18.83 8.52 -7.09
C GLY A 220 -17.72 8.54 -8.14
N HIS A 221 -18.15 8.54 -9.42
CA HIS A 221 -17.26 8.61 -10.57
C HIS A 221 -17.08 10.06 -11.03
N CYS A 222 -15.89 10.43 -11.51
CA CYS A 222 -15.60 11.81 -11.92
C CYS A 222 -16.43 12.28 -13.14
N GLU A 223 -17.07 11.37 -13.87
CA GLU A 223 -18.00 11.68 -14.97
C GLU A 223 -19.45 11.85 -14.48
N ASP A 224 -19.77 11.54 -13.23
CA ASP A 224 -21.08 11.80 -12.64
C ASP A 224 -21.29 13.31 -12.55
N GLU A 225 -22.46 13.80 -12.95
CA GLU A 225 -22.75 15.23 -13.08
C GLU A 225 -22.46 16.01 -11.79
N ILE A 226 -22.84 15.46 -10.63
CA ILE A 226 -22.65 16.10 -9.33
C ILE A 226 -21.14 16.23 -9.03
N LEU A 227 -20.38 15.15 -9.19
CA LEU A 227 -18.95 15.16 -8.88
C LEU A 227 -18.13 15.96 -9.90
N ALA A 228 -18.49 15.87 -11.18
CA ALA A 228 -17.88 16.68 -12.24
C ALA A 228 -18.07 18.19 -12.01
N ASN A 229 -19.26 18.60 -11.50
CA ASN A 229 -19.53 20.00 -11.14
C ASN A 229 -18.67 20.42 -9.94
N ALA A 230 -18.62 19.61 -8.89
CA ALA A 230 -17.82 19.88 -7.69
C ALA A 230 -16.31 19.98 -8.01
N ILE A 231 -15.80 19.12 -8.90
CA ILE A 231 -14.38 19.19 -9.34
C ILE A 231 -14.13 20.49 -10.14
N ARG A 232 -15.04 20.89 -11.02
CA ARG A 232 -14.93 22.17 -11.76
C ARG A 232 -14.95 23.39 -10.85
N GLU A 233 -15.74 23.35 -9.80
CA GLU A 233 -15.75 24.42 -8.79
C GLU A 233 -14.44 24.45 -8.00
N LEU A 234 -13.93 23.29 -7.60
CA LEU A 234 -12.62 23.19 -6.95
C LEU A 234 -11.50 23.80 -7.81
N GLU A 235 -11.54 23.63 -9.13
CA GLU A 235 -10.58 24.21 -10.08
C GLU A 235 -10.59 25.75 -10.08
N GLN A 236 -11.71 26.41 -9.73
CA GLN A 236 -11.79 27.86 -9.65
C GLN A 236 -11.11 28.42 -8.38
N HIS A 237 -11.07 27.63 -7.31
CA HIS A 237 -10.56 28.03 -6.00
C HIS A 237 -9.15 27.51 -5.69
N CYS A 238 -8.67 26.53 -6.44
CA CYS A 238 -7.37 25.90 -6.21
C CYS A 238 -6.34 26.32 -7.26
N SER A 239 -5.08 26.43 -6.82
CA SER A 239 -3.97 26.72 -7.74
C SER A 239 -3.56 25.50 -8.59
N PHE A 240 -3.95 24.32 -8.16
CA PHE A 240 -3.69 23.05 -8.80
C PHE A 240 -4.79 22.06 -8.42
N VAL A 241 -5.38 21.38 -9.41
CA VAL A 241 -6.32 20.27 -9.22
C VAL A 241 -5.95 19.16 -10.17
N LYS A 242 -5.94 17.93 -9.70
CA LYS A 242 -5.63 16.74 -10.48
C LYS A 242 -6.51 15.58 -10.05
N VAL A 243 -7.37 15.12 -10.95
CA VAL A 243 -8.08 13.85 -10.77
C VAL A 243 -7.08 12.71 -10.96
N LEU A 244 -6.80 11.98 -9.90
CA LEU A 244 -5.87 10.85 -9.91
C LEU A 244 -6.51 9.61 -10.54
N GLY A 245 -7.83 9.46 -10.44
CA GLY A 245 -8.62 8.40 -11.08
C GLY A 245 -9.92 8.14 -10.36
N SER A 246 -10.87 7.53 -11.10
CA SER A 246 -12.09 6.95 -10.57
C SER A 246 -12.03 5.44 -10.75
N TYR A 247 -12.46 4.68 -9.75
CA TYR A 247 -12.30 3.23 -9.69
C TYR A 247 -13.32 2.62 -8.73
N PRO A 248 -13.66 1.32 -8.85
CA PRO A 248 -14.61 0.65 -7.96
C PRO A 248 -14.23 0.81 -6.47
N ALA A 249 -15.24 1.14 -5.63
CA ALA A 249 -15.12 1.44 -4.20
C ALA A 249 -14.70 0.23 -3.35
#